data_0decec366a116bae7214d814615a190f
#
_entry.id   0decec366a116bae7214d814615a190f
#
_cell.length_a   1.000
_cell.length_b   1.000
_cell.length_c   1.000
_cell.angle_alpha   90.00
_cell.angle_beta   90.00
_cell.angle_gamma   90.00
#
_symmetry.space_group_name_H-M   'P 1'
#
loop_
_entity.id
_entity.type
_entity.pdbx_description
1 polymer ?
#
loop_
_entity_poly.entity_id
_entity_poly.type
_entity_poly.pdbx_seq_one_letter_code
_entity_poly.pdbx_strand_id
1 'polypeptide(L)'
;LSQAVDSRFRIEGTVMKPSRIYRDVRYAPTPYKEWLWFVIREDNTFWSEHPSLYFQIEPEGGSFGFIDYAPKAALMEVHRKQMLAHPDRFETIIRPILNTGLVEDRSTRYKRPKEGGSPEIDEWYQLKNCYVAASIPVGDELFDPNLPDRLVEGFQLLTPLFHYFRQLETL
;
A
#
# COMPACT_ATOMS: atom_id res chain seq x y z
N LEU A 1 1.61 16.48 9.81
CA LEU A 1 1.38 15.04 9.89
C LEU A 1 2.55 14.25 9.29
N SER A 2 2.93 14.43 8.01
CA SER A 2 4.02 13.68 7.37
C SER A 2 5.34 13.78 8.15
N GLN A 3 5.74 14.97 8.59
CA GLN A 3 6.95 15.16 9.41
C GLN A 3 6.87 14.41 10.74
N ALA A 4 5.70 14.40 11.40
CA ALA A 4 5.51 13.70 12.66
C ALA A 4 5.60 12.18 12.49
N VAL A 5 5.13 11.63 11.36
CA VAL A 5 5.29 10.21 11.02
C VAL A 5 6.73 9.90 10.65
N ASP A 6 7.38 10.73 9.80
CA ASP A 6 8.77 10.51 9.34
C ASP A 6 9.79 10.52 10.49
N SER A 7 9.52 11.28 11.55
CA SER A 7 10.37 11.29 12.75
C SER A 7 10.27 10.01 13.61
N ARG A 8 9.21 9.22 13.45
CA ARG A 8 8.89 8.05 14.29
C ARG A 8 8.95 6.73 13.56
N PHE A 9 8.86 6.76 12.22
CA PHE A 9 8.82 5.57 11.40
C PHE A 9 9.67 5.75 10.14
N ARG A 10 10.59 4.81 9.93
CA ARG A 10 11.44 4.73 8.73
C ARG A 10 11.71 3.28 8.36
N ILE A 11 11.72 3.03 7.06
CA ILE A 11 12.23 1.81 6.46
C ILE A 11 13.54 2.17 5.74
N GLU A 12 14.58 1.37 5.94
CA GLU A 12 15.88 1.60 5.28
C GLU A 12 15.74 1.63 3.75
N GLY A 13 16.37 2.61 3.13
CA GLY A 13 16.33 2.81 1.67
C GLY A 13 15.03 3.43 1.16
N THR A 14 14.16 3.94 2.04
CA THR A 14 12.94 4.64 1.63
C THR A 14 12.97 6.12 1.94
N VAL A 15 12.10 6.85 1.27
CA VAL A 15 11.85 8.28 1.47
C VAL A 15 10.36 8.52 1.64
N MET A 16 10.01 9.49 2.47
CA MET A 16 8.64 9.99 2.56
C MET A 16 8.46 11.19 1.63
N LYS A 17 7.49 11.09 0.73
CA LYS A 17 7.18 12.15 -0.25
C LYS A 17 5.73 12.63 -0.06
N PRO A 18 5.52 13.83 0.52
CA PRO A 18 4.19 14.44 0.56
C PRO A 18 3.79 14.98 -0.81
N SER A 19 2.50 14.95 -1.10
CA SER A 19 1.93 15.57 -2.28
C SER A 19 2.03 17.10 -2.21
N ARG A 20 2.16 17.73 -3.36
CA ARG A 20 1.99 19.19 -3.46
C ARG A 20 0.51 19.53 -3.34
N ILE A 21 0.18 20.65 -2.68
CA ILE A 21 -1.20 21.14 -2.53
C ILE A 21 -1.75 21.75 -3.82
N TYR A 22 -0.86 22.20 -4.72
CA TYR A 22 -1.26 22.84 -5.97
C TYR A 22 -1.57 21.83 -7.07
N ARG A 23 -2.62 22.12 -7.84
CA ARG A 23 -2.87 21.48 -9.14
C ARG A 23 -2.10 22.20 -10.23
N ASP A 24 -1.88 21.52 -11.34
CA ASP A 24 -1.46 22.16 -12.57
C ASP A 24 -2.69 22.84 -13.20
N VAL A 25 -2.77 24.15 -13.07
CA VAL A 25 -3.90 24.97 -13.53
C VAL A 25 -4.10 24.95 -15.06
N ARG A 26 -3.11 24.42 -15.82
CA ARG A 26 -3.27 24.20 -17.26
C ARG A 26 -4.29 23.10 -17.57
N TYR A 27 -4.56 22.20 -16.62
CA TYR A 27 -5.43 21.03 -16.79
C TYR A 27 -6.61 21.00 -15.81
N ALA A 28 -6.68 21.93 -14.86
CA ALA A 28 -7.74 21.95 -13.86
C ALA A 28 -8.19 23.39 -13.54
N PRO A 29 -9.51 23.64 -13.43
CA PRO A 29 -10.04 24.98 -13.18
C PRO A 29 -9.78 25.48 -11.76
N THR A 30 -9.50 24.57 -10.81
CA THR A 30 -9.22 24.88 -9.40
C THR A 30 -7.73 24.78 -9.11
N PRO A 31 -7.12 25.78 -8.42
CA PRO A 31 -5.68 25.82 -8.18
C PRO A 31 -5.22 24.83 -7.10
N TYR A 32 -6.13 24.35 -6.26
CA TYR A 32 -5.82 23.45 -5.15
C TYR A 32 -6.40 22.05 -5.37
N LYS A 33 -5.70 21.05 -4.81
CA LYS A 33 -6.20 19.68 -4.77
C LYS A 33 -7.24 19.55 -3.65
N GLU A 34 -8.23 18.71 -3.89
CA GLU A 34 -9.23 18.30 -2.90
C GLU A 34 -8.75 17.11 -2.06
N TRP A 35 -7.65 16.48 -2.46
CA TRP A 35 -7.02 15.38 -1.74
C TRP A 35 -5.53 15.66 -1.52
N LEU A 36 -5.04 15.29 -0.36
CA LEU A 36 -3.62 15.35 -0.01
C LEU A 36 -3.16 13.96 0.43
N TRP A 37 -1.93 13.62 0.11
CA TRP A 37 -1.36 12.34 0.46
C TRP A 37 0.14 12.45 0.74
N PHE A 38 0.68 11.47 1.43
CA PHE A 38 2.11 11.17 1.39
C PHE A 38 2.31 9.67 1.15
N VAL A 39 3.45 9.33 0.57
CA VAL A 39 3.88 7.95 0.36
C VAL A 39 5.26 7.73 0.95
N ILE A 40 5.48 6.53 1.46
CA ILE A 40 6.79 6.00 1.87
C ILE A 40 7.13 4.94 0.85
N ARG A 41 8.20 5.15 0.08
CA ARG A 41 8.63 4.30 -1.03
C ARG A 41 10.14 4.37 -1.21
N GLU A 42 10.69 3.51 -2.03
CA GLU A 42 12.10 3.64 -2.43
C GLU A 42 12.34 4.97 -3.15
N ASP A 43 13.52 5.57 -2.93
CA ASP A 43 13.90 6.78 -3.64
C ASP A 43 14.06 6.49 -5.15
N ASN A 44 13.81 7.52 -5.97
CA ASN A 44 13.89 7.46 -7.44
C ASN A 44 12.94 6.46 -8.12
N THR A 45 11.89 6.00 -7.43
CA THR A 45 10.83 5.16 -8.00
C THR A 45 9.54 5.94 -8.23
N PHE A 46 8.65 5.41 -9.09
CA PHE A 46 7.29 5.92 -9.24
C PHE A 46 6.36 5.15 -8.29
N TRP A 47 5.64 5.86 -7.42
CA TRP A 47 4.73 5.24 -6.44
C TRP A 47 3.68 4.32 -7.07
N SER A 48 3.26 4.59 -8.32
CA SER A 48 2.25 3.79 -9.00
C SER A 48 2.75 2.44 -9.52
N GLU A 49 4.07 2.26 -9.64
CA GLU A 49 4.68 1.06 -10.22
C GLU A 49 5.48 0.24 -9.20
N HIS A 50 5.59 0.74 -7.99
CA HIS A 50 6.42 0.17 -6.93
C HIS A 50 5.67 0.09 -5.60
N PRO A 51 6.02 -0.87 -4.74
CA PRO A 51 5.45 -1.01 -3.40
C PRO A 51 5.55 0.29 -2.61
N SER A 52 4.45 0.69 -1.99
CA SER A 52 4.40 1.92 -1.20
C SER A 52 3.51 1.75 0.02
N LEU A 53 3.90 2.36 1.14
CA LEU A 53 2.99 2.69 2.22
C LEU A 53 2.46 4.10 1.97
N TYR A 54 1.20 4.34 2.26
CA TYR A 54 0.58 5.63 1.98
C TYR A 54 -0.39 6.07 3.07
N PHE A 55 -0.60 7.37 3.17
CA PHE A 55 -1.75 8.00 3.80
C PHE A 55 -2.33 9.02 2.84
N GLN A 56 -3.65 9.05 2.74
CA GLN A 56 -4.42 10.00 1.94
C GLN A 56 -5.55 10.59 2.78
N ILE A 57 -5.82 11.87 2.57
CA ILE A 57 -6.99 12.57 3.09
C ILE A 57 -7.74 13.21 1.91
N GLU A 58 -9.05 13.10 1.93
CA GLU A 58 -10.00 13.60 0.95
C GLU A 58 -11.28 14.07 1.66
N PRO A 59 -12.22 14.78 0.99
CA PRO A 59 -13.41 15.30 1.66
C PRO A 59 -14.25 14.25 2.37
N GLU A 60 -14.24 13.01 1.90
CA GLU A 60 -15.01 11.88 2.42
C GLU A 60 -14.33 11.17 3.59
N GLY A 61 -13.06 11.50 3.89
CA GLY A 61 -12.31 10.88 4.98
C GLY A 61 -10.83 10.74 4.70
N GLY A 62 -10.20 9.81 5.41
CA GLY A 62 -8.82 9.41 5.19
C GLY A 62 -8.70 7.93 4.93
N SER A 63 -7.56 7.53 4.40
CA SER A 63 -7.16 6.14 4.30
C SER A 63 -5.64 6.01 4.41
N PHE A 64 -5.19 4.89 4.94
CA PHE A 64 -3.78 4.52 4.93
C PHE A 64 -3.63 3.03 4.63
N GLY A 65 -2.48 2.65 4.13
CA GLY A 65 -2.28 1.26 3.80
C GLY A 65 -0.97 0.98 3.07
N PHE A 66 -0.90 -0.25 2.59
CA PHE A 66 0.06 -0.72 1.62
C PHE A 66 -0.59 -0.77 0.24
N ILE A 67 0.11 -0.31 -0.78
CA ILE A 67 -0.33 -0.38 -2.16
C ILE A 67 0.84 -0.66 -3.11
N ASP A 68 0.65 -1.65 -3.96
CA ASP A 68 1.36 -1.84 -5.22
C ASP A 68 0.32 -1.65 -6.33
N TYR A 69 0.15 -0.40 -6.77
CA TYR A 69 -1.05 0.05 -7.50
C TYR A 69 -1.13 -0.51 -8.91
N ALA A 70 -0.07 -0.35 -9.68
CA ALA A 70 0.00 -0.80 -11.07
C ALA A 70 1.32 -1.55 -11.32
N PRO A 71 1.52 -2.69 -10.62
CA PRO A 71 2.76 -3.43 -10.71
C PRO A 71 3.00 -3.89 -12.14
N LYS A 72 4.25 -3.92 -12.55
CA LYS A 72 4.63 -4.49 -13.84
C LYS A 72 4.20 -5.96 -13.91
N ALA A 73 3.70 -6.37 -15.06
CA ALA A 73 3.25 -7.76 -15.25
C ALA A 73 4.35 -8.78 -14.87
N ALA A 74 5.61 -8.46 -15.13
CA ALA A 74 6.76 -9.28 -14.74
C ALA A 74 6.84 -9.50 -13.22
N LEU A 75 6.58 -8.46 -12.40
CA LEU A 75 6.58 -8.57 -10.95
C LEU A 75 5.51 -9.55 -10.47
N MET A 76 4.30 -9.46 -11.03
CA MET A 76 3.22 -10.38 -10.67
C MET A 76 3.47 -11.82 -11.15
N GLU A 77 4.26 -12.02 -12.21
CA GLU A 77 4.74 -13.36 -12.59
C GLU A 77 5.77 -13.90 -11.57
N VAL A 78 6.68 -13.04 -11.08
CA VAL A 78 7.62 -13.41 -10.01
C VAL A 78 6.84 -13.78 -8.73
N HIS A 79 5.81 -12.98 -8.36
CA HIS A 79 4.93 -13.28 -7.23
C HIS A 79 4.32 -14.70 -7.37
N ARG A 80 3.71 -15.02 -8.52
CA ARG A 80 3.13 -16.34 -8.76
C ARG A 80 4.15 -17.47 -8.69
N LYS A 81 5.34 -17.29 -9.26
CA LYS A 81 6.44 -18.27 -9.16
C LYS A 81 6.86 -18.52 -7.70
N GLN A 82 6.95 -17.46 -6.90
CA GLN A 82 7.26 -17.59 -5.47
C GLN A 82 6.17 -18.34 -4.72
N MET A 83 4.90 -18.11 -5.03
CA MET A 83 3.78 -18.85 -4.42
C MET A 83 3.78 -20.32 -4.80
N LEU A 84 4.14 -20.67 -6.04
CA LEU A 84 4.27 -22.07 -6.46
C LEU A 84 5.45 -22.76 -5.77
N ALA A 85 6.56 -22.04 -5.59
CA ALA A 85 7.75 -22.58 -4.92
C ALA A 85 7.59 -22.67 -3.39
N HIS A 86 6.87 -21.74 -2.79
CA HIS A 86 6.69 -21.56 -1.35
C HIS A 86 5.23 -21.16 -1.03
N PRO A 87 4.26 -22.10 -1.09
CA PRO A 87 2.83 -21.82 -0.99
C PRO A 87 2.44 -21.03 0.26
N ASP A 88 3.00 -21.36 1.40
CA ASP A 88 2.65 -20.74 2.69
C ASP A 88 3.30 -19.37 2.92
N ARG A 89 4.31 -19.01 2.13
CA ARG A 89 5.13 -17.83 2.41
C ARG A 89 4.32 -16.53 2.40
N PHE A 90 3.49 -16.32 1.40
CA PHE A 90 2.67 -15.11 1.31
C PHE A 90 1.54 -15.13 2.33
N GLU A 91 0.91 -16.28 2.52
CA GLU A 91 -0.16 -16.47 3.49
C GLU A 91 0.30 -16.15 4.93
N THR A 92 1.50 -16.58 5.31
CA THR A 92 2.08 -16.28 6.64
C THR A 92 2.38 -14.79 6.84
N ILE A 93 2.49 -14.01 5.77
CA ILE A 93 2.66 -12.56 5.84
C ILE A 93 1.30 -11.86 5.90
N ILE A 94 0.41 -12.17 4.96
CA ILE A 94 -0.82 -11.41 4.75
C ILE A 94 -1.90 -11.74 5.79
N ARG A 95 -2.06 -13.00 6.16
CA ARG A 95 -3.13 -13.44 7.06
C ARG A 95 -3.06 -12.82 8.46
N PRO A 96 -1.90 -12.76 9.13
CA PRO A 96 -1.80 -12.06 10.41
C PRO A 96 -2.18 -10.58 10.32
N ILE A 97 -1.83 -9.92 9.21
CA ILE A 97 -2.17 -8.51 8.97
C ILE A 97 -3.71 -8.33 8.88
N LEU A 98 -4.37 -9.13 8.06
CA LEU A 98 -5.82 -9.06 7.87
C LEU A 98 -6.58 -9.49 9.14
N ASN A 99 -6.09 -10.45 9.90
CA ASN A 99 -6.71 -10.94 11.12
C ASN A 99 -6.73 -9.90 12.26
N THR A 100 -5.94 -8.83 12.17
CA THR A 100 -6.03 -7.72 13.14
C THR A 100 -7.37 -6.99 13.04
N GLY A 101 -8.04 -7.04 11.88
CA GLY A 101 -9.23 -6.26 11.58
C GLY A 101 -8.96 -4.75 11.42
N LEU A 102 -7.70 -4.31 11.53
CA LEU A 102 -7.33 -2.90 11.35
C LEU A 102 -7.37 -2.48 9.87
N VAL A 103 -7.02 -3.39 8.99
CA VAL A 103 -6.97 -3.20 7.54
C VAL A 103 -7.76 -4.30 6.83
N GLU A 104 -8.20 -4.01 5.63
CA GLU A 104 -8.91 -4.94 4.76
C GLU A 104 -8.19 -5.11 3.42
N ASP A 105 -8.39 -6.27 2.78
CA ASP A 105 -7.92 -6.53 1.43
C ASP A 105 -8.80 -5.81 0.41
N ARG A 106 -8.19 -4.90 -0.34
CA ARG A 106 -8.78 -4.14 -1.45
C ARG A 106 -8.13 -4.47 -2.78
N SER A 107 -7.37 -5.53 -2.82
CA SER A 107 -6.64 -5.97 -4.01
C SER A 107 -7.59 -6.32 -5.15
N THR A 108 -7.14 -6.07 -6.37
CA THR A 108 -7.86 -6.55 -7.55
C THR A 108 -7.29 -7.88 -8.03
N ARG A 109 -8.17 -8.69 -8.61
CA ARG A 109 -7.84 -10.00 -9.14
C ARG A 109 -8.16 -10.08 -10.63
N TYR A 110 -7.52 -11.01 -11.32
CA TYR A 110 -7.80 -11.23 -12.73
C TYR A 110 -9.22 -11.74 -12.93
N LYS A 111 -9.97 -11.15 -13.87
CA LYS A 111 -11.32 -11.62 -14.24
C LYS A 111 -11.30 -13.01 -14.88
N ARG A 112 -10.23 -13.31 -15.62
CA ARG A 112 -9.95 -14.66 -16.14
C ARG A 112 -8.84 -15.23 -15.30
N PRO A 113 -9.12 -16.30 -14.51
CA PRO A 113 -8.11 -16.90 -13.66
C PRO A 113 -6.87 -17.31 -14.45
N LYS A 114 -5.72 -17.07 -13.86
CA LYS A 114 -4.44 -17.56 -14.35
C LYS A 114 -4.33 -19.06 -14.04
N GLU A 115 -3.92 -19.83 -15.04
CA GLU A 115 -3.70 -21.26 -14.88
C GLU A 115 -2.42 -21.53 -14.07
N GLY A 116 -2.38 -22.69 -13.38
CA GLY A 116 -1.22 -23.18 -12.67
C GLY A 116 -1.23 -22.97 -11.15
N GLY A 117 -2.19 -22.25 -10.59
CA GLY A 117 -2.40 -22.17 -9.13
C GLY A 117 -3.03 -23.45 -8.56
N SER A 118 -2.75 -23.77 -7.31
CA SER A 118 -3.47 -24.79 -6.54
C SER A 118 -4.58 -24.13 -5.71
N PRO A 119 -5.61 -24.88 -5.26
CA PRO A 119 -6.69 -24.32 -4.45
C PRO A 119 -6.21 -23.58 -3.18
N GLU A 120 -5.10 -24.04 -2.58
CA GLU A 120 -4.55 -23.47 -1.34
C GLU A 120 -3.98 -22.07 -1.53
N ILE A 121 -3.49 -21.74 -2.75
CA ILE A 121 -2.86 -20.46 -3.05
C ILE A 121 -3.71 -19.57 -3.95
N ASP A 122 -4.85 -20.08 -4.46
CA ASP A 122 -5.60 -19.43 -5.54
C ASP A 122 -6.03 -18.00 -5.17
N GLU A 123 -6.43 -17.77 -3.93
CA GLU A 123 -6.84 -16.44 -3.45
C GLU A 123 -5.81 -15.35 -3.77
N TRP A 124 -4.52 -15.63 -3.54
CA TRP A 124 -3.41 -14.71 -3.72
C TRP A 124 -2.70 -14.87 -5.07
N TYR A 125 -2.79 -16.05 -5.67
CA TYR A 125 -2.25 -16.34 -7.00
C TYR A 125 -2.92 -15.48 -8.08
N GLN A 126 -4.21 -15.16 -7.90
CA GLN A 126 -5.02 -14.40 -8.84
C GLN A 126 -4.85 -12.87 -8.69
N LEU A 127 -3.96 -12.40 -7.83
CA LEU A 127 -3.72 -10.97 -7.67
C LEU A 127 -3.26 -10.33 -8.98
N LYS A 128 -3.90 -9.20 -9.32
CA LYS A 128 -3.47 -8.26 -10.36
C LYS A 128 -2.63 -7.12 -9.77
N ASN A 129 -2.97 -6.71 -8.56
CA ASN A 129 -2.20 -5.81 -7.70
C ASN A 129 -2.40 -6.23 -6.24
N CYS A 130 -1.62 -5.66 -5.33
CA CYS A 130 -1.83 -5.85 -3.90
C CYS A 130 -2.18 -4.50 -3.26
N TYR A 131 -3.34 -4.46 -2.60
CA TYR A 131 -3.83 -3.27 -1.94
C TYR A 131 -4.49 -3.65 -0.61
N VAL A 132 -3.88 -3.23 0.49
CA VAL A 132 -4.37 -3.50 1.86
C VAL A 132 -4.45 -2.18 2.60
N ALA A 133 -5.64 -1.81 3.08
CA ALA A 133 -5.86 -0.48 3.63
C ALA A 133 -6.92 -0.44 4.73
N ALA A 134 -6.81 0.62 5.55
CA ALA A 134 -7.82 1.08 6.49
C ALA A 134 -8.47 2.37 5.98
N SER A 135 -9.75 2.56 6.28
CA SER A 135 -10.42 3.85 6.16
C SER A 135 -10.47 4.55 7.51
N ILE A 136 -10.40 5.88 7.48
CA ILE A 136 -10.61 6.75 8.63
C ILE A 136 -11.78 7.67 8.28
N PRO A 137 -12.92 7.55 8.96
CA PRO A 137 -14.08 8.41 8.68
C PRO A 137 -13.76 9.87 8.97
N VAL A 138 -14.49 10.78 8.31
CA VAL A 138 -14.47 12.20 8.67
C VAL A 138 -15.00 12.35 10.10
N GLY A 139 -14.23 13.04 10.94
CA GLY A 139 -14.60 13.26 12.34
C GLY A 139 -13.39 13.32 13.25
N ASP A 140 -13.63 13.10 14.53
CA ASP A 140 -12.62 13.27 15.57
C ASP A 140 -11.38 12.40 15.35
N GLU A 141 -11.54 11.20 14.80
CA GLU A 141 -10.42 10.29 14.53
C GLU A 141 -9.41 10.85 13.50
N LEU A 142 -9.90 11.56 12.47
CA LEU A 142 -9.05 12.12 11.43
C LEU A 142 -8.29 13.36 11.91
N PHE A 143 -8.83 14.06 12.91
CA PHE A 143 -8.25 15.25 13.52
C PHE A 143 -7.63 14.98 14.89
N ASP A 144 -7.55 13.71 15.32
CA ASP A 144 -6.94 13.30 16.58
C ASP A 144 -5.45 13.68 16.60
N PRO A 145 -4.96 14.35 17.64
CA PRO A 145 -3.53 14.60 17.85
C PRO A 145 -2.66 13.31 17.80
N ASN A 146 -3.25 12.15 18.13
CA ASN A 146 -2.57 10.86 18.12
C ASN A 146 -2.62 10.15 16.73
N LEU A 147 -3.23 10.76 15.71
CA LEU A 147 -3.25 10.19 14.37
C LEU A 147 -1.85 9.79 13.85
N PRO A 148 -0.75 10.56 14.09
CA PRO A 148 0.57 10.13 13.67
C PRO A 148 1.00 8.79 14.30
N ASP A 149 0.69 8.54 15.56
CA ASP A 149 1.05 7.30 16.25
C ASP A 149 0.25 6.11 15.69
N ARG A 150 -1.05 6.30 15.43
CA ARG A 150 -1.89 5.29 14.77
C ARG A 150 -1.38 4.94 13.38
N LEU A 151 -0.93 5.92 12.61
CA LEU A 151 -0.34 5.67 11.28
C LEU A 151 0.97 4.89 11.40
N VAL A 152 1.81 5.23 12.39
CA VAL A 152 3.06 4.50 12.66
C VAL A 152 2.78 3.04 13.00
N GLU A 153 1.84 2.76 13.89
CA GLU A 153 1.42 1.39 14.24
C GLU A 153 0.91 0.63 13.00
N GLY A 154 0.06 1.28 12.21
CA GLY A 154 -0.45 0.70 10.95
C GLY A 154 0.66 0.40 9.94
N PHE A 155 1.62 1.30 9.76
CA PHE A 155 2.75 1.09 8.86
C PHE A 155 3.71 0.01 9.38
N GLN A 156 3.91 -0.09 10.68
CA GLN A 156 4.68 -1.20 11.27
C GLN A 156 4.02 -2.55 11.00
N LEU A 157 2.70 -2.65 11.15
CA LEU A 157 1.92 -3.83 10.80
C LEU A 157 2.10 -4.23 9.32
N LEU A 158 2.13 -3.25 8.42
CA LEU A 158 2.21 -3.46 6.97
C LEU A 158 3.65 -3.64 6.44
N THR A 159 4.65 -3.38 7.25
CA THR A 159 6.07 -3.47 6.87
C THR A 159 6.47 -4.84 6.30
N PRO A 160 6.04 -6.00 6.84
CA PRO A 160 6.36 -7.30 6.25
C PRO A 160 5.85 -7.45 4.82
N LEU A 161 4.67 -6.91 4.52
CA LEU A 161 4.08 -6.93 3.17
C LEU A 161 4.88 -6.05 2.21
N PHE A 162 5.28 -4.85 2.68
CA PHE A 162 6.16 -3.95 1.92
C PHE A 162 7.49 -4.63 1.56
N HIS A 163 8.14 -5.28 2.52
CA HIS A 163 9.40 -5.99 2.29
C HIS A 163 9.24 -7.17 1.35
N TYR A 164 8.14 -7.91 1.43
CA TYR A 164 7.86 -9.01 0.52
C TYR A 164 7.84 -8.53 -0.93
N PHE A 165 7.03 -7.52 -1.27
CA PHE A 165 6.93 -7.01 -2.64
C PHE A 165 8.22 -6.33 -3.11
N ARG A 166 8.88 -5.55 -2.24
CA ARG A 166 10.20 -4.98 -2.52
C ARG A 166 11.23 -6.04 -2.88
N GLN A 167 11.23 -7.18 -2.19
CA GLN A 167 12.14 -8.29 -2.48
C GLN A 167 11.85 -8.93 -3.85
N LEU A 168 10.58 -9.00 -4.26
CA LEU A 168 10.23 -9.54 -5.59
C LEU A 168 10.83 -8.72 -6.73
N GLU A 169 11.03 -7.41 -6.55
CA GLU A 169 11.62 -6.54 -7.57
C GLU A 169 13.10 -6.83 -7.83
N THR A 170 13.76 -7.55 -6.93
CA THR A 170 15.17 -7.92 -7.02
C THR A 170 15.40 -9.35 -7.56
N LEU A 171 14.34 -10.11 -7.78
CA LEU A 171 14.37 -11.48 -8.30
C LEU A 171 14.12 -11.52 -9.80
#